data_8d01173245af39d9b85cdcd9fbc21390
#
_entry.id   8d01173245af39d9b85cdcd9fbc21390
#
_cell.length_a   1.000
_cell.length_b   1.000
_cell.length_c   1.000
_cell.angle_alpha   90.00
_cell.angle_beta   90.00
_cell.angle_gamma   90.00
#
_symmetry.space_group_name_H-M   'P 1'
#
loop_
_entity.id
_entity.type
_entity.pdbx_description
1 polymer ?
#
loop_
_entity_poly.entity_id
_entity_poly.type
_entity_poly.pdbx_seq_one_letter_code
_entity_poly.pdbx_strand_id
1 'polypeptide(L)'
;MLRAFKLYTGSDKASHVLEGTVDLKDRTDVTAIHFKETPAHSAYDWHPDPEPQFVITLSGTLEFATPDGETFVLRPGDVLLAEDHVGKGHKWRLIDDQPWRRAYVVLKPGAKDSFVANPTS
;
A
#
# COMPACT_ATOMS: atom_id res chain seq x y z
N MET A 1 -0.73 -10.29 -14.56
CA MET A 1 0.11 -9.25 -13.91
C MET A 1 -0.33 -9.06 -12.48
N LEU A 2 0.63 -8.81 -11.60
CA LEU A 2 0.30 -8.42 -10.23
C LEU A 2 -0.01 -6.93 -10.21
N ARG A 3 -1.25 -6.59 -9.90
CA ARG A 3 -1.67 -5.19 -9.76
C ARG A 3 -1.07 -4.63 -8.47
N ALA A 4 -0.50 -3.44 -8.56
CA ALA A 4 0.14 -2.80 -7.43
C ALA A 4 -0.27 -1.33 -7.34
N PHE A 5 -0.26 -0.81 -6.12
CA PHE A 5 -0.45 0.60 -5.82
C PHE A 5 0.72 1.09 -4.99
N LYS A 6 1.22 2.26 -5.31
CA LYS A 6 2.29 2.89 -4.55
C LYS A 6 1.78 4.17 -3.90
N LEU A 7 1.78 4.18 -2.57
CA LEU A 7 1.58 5.39 -1.78
C LEU A 7 2.95 6.04 -1.55
N TYR A 8 3.07 7.30 -1.88
CA TYR A 8 4.32 8.05 -1.73
C TYR A 8 4.05 9.47 -1.24
N THR A 9 5.07 10.09 -0.69
CA THR A 9 4.98 11.49 -0.27
C THR A 9 5.41 12.38 -1.42
N GLY A 10 4.50 13.25 -1.87
CA GLY A 10 4.78 14.20 -2.95
C GLY A 10 5.59 15.41 -2.49
N SER A 11 5.95 16.28 -3.43
CA SER A 11 6.66 17.53 -3.15
C SER A 11 5.85 18.48 -2.25
N ASP A 12 4.54 18.33 -2.23
CA ASP A 12 3.61 19.06 -1.35
C ASP A 12 3.58 18.50 0.09
N LYS A 13 4.37 17.46 0.38
CA LYS A 13 4.42 16.74 1.65
C LYS A 13 3.12 16.02 1.99
N ALA A 14 2.29 15.73 1.01
CA ALA A 14 1.07 14.95 1.14
C ALA A 14 1.23 13.58 0.48
N SER A 15 0.42 12.61 0.92
CA SER A 15 0.39 11.29 0.32
C SER A 15 -0.36 11.32 -1.00
N HIS A 16 0.19 10.63 -1.98
CA HIS A 16 -0.37 10.42 -3.31
C HIS A 16 -0.30 8.96 -3.68
N VAL A 17 -1.06 8.53 -4.69
CA VAL A 17 -1.06 7.14 -5.14
C VAL A 17 -0.76 7.04 -6.64
N LEU A 18 0.03 6.02 -6.99
CA LEU A 18 0.24 5.58 -8.36
C LEU A 18 -0.27 4.16 -8.49
N GLU A 19 -0.95 3.86 -9.59
CA GLU A 19 -1.32 2.50 -9.94
C GLU A 19 -0.29 1.93 -10.91
N GLY A 20 0.00 0.63 -10.77
CA GLY A 20 0.98 -0.02 -11.61
C GLY A 20 1.02 -1.53 -11.37
N THR A 21 2.20 -2.08 -11.57
CA THR A 21 2.48 -3.51 -11.42
C THR A 21 3.80 -3.71 -10.68
N VAL A 22 4.06 -4.96 -10.31
CA VAL A 22 5.36 -5.36 -9.76
C VAL A 22 6.20 -5.95 -10.89
N ASP A 23 7.46 -5.55 -10.99
CA ASP A 23 8.40 -6.14 -11.95
C ASP A 23 8.76 -7.55 -11.46
N LEU A 24 8.31 -8.55 -12.21
CA LEU A 24 8.49 -9.97 -11.85
C LEU A 24 9.94 -10.46 -12.03
N LYS A 25 10.80 -9.68 -12.65
CA LYS A 25 12.21 -10.02 -12.85
C LYS A 25 13.11 -9.46 -11.77
N ASP A 26 12.62 -8.49 -10.99
CA ASP A 26 13.39 -7.86 -9.93
C ASP A 26 13.28 -8.63 -8.62
N ARG A 27 14.26 -8.43 -7.77
CA ARG A 27 14.23 -8.84 -6.37
C ARG A 27 14.35 -7.60 -5.51
N THR A 28 13.60 -7.57 -4.41
CA THR A 28 13.65 -6.47 -3.45
C THR A 28 14.29 -6.97 -2.17
N ASP A 29 15.32 -6.28 -1.70
CA ASP A 29 15.95 -6.60 -0.43
C ASP A 29 15.04 -6.15 0.72
N VAL A 30 14.76 -7.06 1.65
CA VAL A 30 13.85 -6.84 2.77
C VAL A 30 14.52 -7.19 4.09
N THR A 31 14.05 -6.59 5.18
CA THR A 31 14.62 -6.82 6.52
C THR A 31 13.69 -7.60 7.43
N ALA A 32 12.40 -7.59 7.20
CA ALA A 32 11.42 -8.23 8.08
C ALA A 32 10.15 -8.56 7.34
N ILE A 33 9.46 -9.59 7.82
CA ILE A 33 8.09 -9.89 7.43
C ILE A 33 7.27 -10.11 8.70
N HIS A 34 6.05 -9.58 8.74
CA HIS A 34 5.11 -9.85 9.81
C HIS A 34 3.67 -9.84 9.27
N PHE A 35 2.77 -10.40 10.05
CA PHE A 35 1.38 -10.59 9.62
C PHE A 35 0.44 -9.85 10.56
N LYS A 36 -0.70 -9.42 10.02
CA LYS A 36 -1.73 -8.77 10.81
C LYS A 36 -3.11 -9.17 10.32
N GLU A 37 -4.05 -9.21 11.25
CA GLU A 37 -5.46 -9.46 10.96
C GLU A 37 -6.30 -8.40 11.66
N THR A 38 -7.23 -7.81 10.92
CA THR A 38 -8.13 -6.77 11.43
C THR A 38 -9.56 -7.19 11.12
N PRO A 39 -10.49 -7.08 12.09
CA PRO A 39 -11.87 -7.53 11.89
C PRO A 39 -12.57 -6.84 10.73
N ALA A 40 -13.53 -7.52 10.11
CA ALA A 40 -14.38 -6.96 9.07
C ALA A 40 -15.01 -5.64 9.56
N HIS A 41 -15.29 -4.74 8.61
CA HIS A 41 -15.91 -3.43 8.84
C HIS A 41 -15.07 -2.44 9.63
N SER A 42 -13.80 -2.75 9.89
CA SER A 42 -12.86 -1.82 10.51
C SER A 42 -12.47 -0.71 9.55
N ALA A 43 -12.07 0.41 10.14
CA ALA A 43 -11.51 1.55 9.41
C ALA A 43 -10.36 2.14 10.22
N TYR A 44 -9.46 2.81 9.53
CA TYR A 44 -8.34 3.49 10.16
C TYR A 44 -8.22 4.89 9.60
N ASP A 45 -8.16 5.88 10.49
CA ASP A 45 -8.10 7.28 10.12
C ASP A 45 -6.71 7.67 9.60
N TRP A 46 -6.55 8.93 9.19
CA TRP A 46 -5.32 9.45 8.59
C TRP A 46 -4.08 9.06 9.38
N HIS A 47 -3.12 8.44 8.69
CA HIS A 47 -1.83 8.06 9.28
C HIS A 47 -0.80 7.88 8.17
N PRO A 48 0.45 8.29 8.39
CA PRO A 48 1.55 7.97 7.50
C PRO A 48 2.10 6.58 7.80
N ASP A 49 2.89 6.03 6.88
CA ASP A 49 3.59 4.78 7.12
C ASP A 49 5.01 5.06 7.60
N PRO A 50 5.41 4.56 8.77
CA PRO A 50 6.73 4.89 9.33
C PRO A 50 7.89 4.25 8.57
N GLU A 51 7.66 3.18 7.84
CA GLU A 51 8.69 2.43 7.12
C GLU A 51 8.22 2.06 5.72
N PRO A 52 9.09 2.16 4.70
CA PRO A 52 8.75 1.62 3.39
C PRO A 52 8.51 0.12 3.47
N GLN A 53 7.36 -0.33 2.99
CA GLN A 53 6.99 -1.74 3.06
C GLN A 53 5.98 -2.12 2.00
N PHE A 54 6.04 -3.39 1.60
CA PHE A 54 4.93 -4.01 0.87
C PHE A 54 3.85 -4.42 1.84
N VAL A 55 2.60 -4.27 1.43
CA VAL A 55 1.44 -4.82 2.11
C VAL A 55 0.75 -5.76 1.11
N ILE A 56 0.80 -7.05 1.41
CA ILE A 56 0.24 -8.08 0.54
C ILE A 56 -1.07 -8.55 1.16
N THR A 57 -2.19 -8.23 0.50
CA THR A 57 -3.52 -8.56 1.01
C THR A 57 -3.88 -9.99 0.68
N LEU A 58 -4.23 -10.75 1.71
CA LEU A 58 -4.62 -12.16 1.61
C LEU A 58 -6.14 -12.32 1.64
N SER A 59 -6.84 -11.47 2.39
CA SER A 59 -8.31 -11.42 2.42
C SER A 59 -8.76 -10.02 2.77
N GLY A 60 -10.01 -9.69 2.41
CA GLY A 60 -10.59 -8.38 2.63
C GLY A 60 -10.41 -7.45 1.45
N THR A 61 -11.38 -6.59 1.24
CA THR A 61 -11.37 -5.56 0.20
C THR A 61 -11.45 -4.21 0.87
N LEU A 62 -10.55 -3.31 0.53
CA LEU A 62 -10.41 -2.02 1.19
C LEU A 62 -10.51 -0.88 0.20
N GLU A 63 -11.09 0.23 0.67
CA GLU A 63 -10.99 1.50 -0.02
C GLU A 63 -9.97 2.36 0.74
N PHE A 64 -8.95 2.82 0.03
CA PHE A 64 -7.95 3.76 0.53
C PHE A 64 -8.26 5.15 0.00
N ALA A 65 -7.91 6.17 0.76
CA ALA A 65 -8.05 7.57 0.34
C ALA A 65 -6.78 8.36 0.68
N THR A 66 -6.44 9.29 -0.21
CA THR A 66 -5.36 10.25 -0.01
C THR A 66 -5.94 11.64 0.26
N PRO A 67 -5.15 12.57 0.85
CA PRO A 67 -5.68 13.89 1.22
C PRO A 67 -6.20 14.73 0.06
N ASP A 68 -5.73 14.49 -1.16
CA ASP A 68 -6.19 15.20 -2.37
C ASP A 68 -7.54 14.70 -2.90
N GLY A 69 -8.14 13.70 -2.23
CA GLY A 69 -9.42 13.14 -2.62
C GLY A 69 -9.34 11.95 -3.56
N GLU A 70 -8.15 11.48 -3.91
CA GLU A 70 -8.01 10.24 -4.69
C GLU A 70 -8.36 9.04 -3.83
N THR A 71 -8.99 8.05 -4.43
CA THR A 71 -9.31 6.77 -3.78
C THR A 71 -8.88 5.62 -4.68
N PHE A 72 -8.61 4.48 -4.04
CA PHE A 72 -8.37 3.24 -4.77
C PHE A 72 -8.86 2.06 -3.96
N VAL A 73 -9.14 0.96 -4.65
CA VAL A 73 -9.65 -0.27 -4.03
C VAL A 73 -8.56 -1.33 -4.08
N LEU A 74 -8.21 -1.83 -2.91
CA LEU A 74 -7.23 -2.90 -2.73
C LEU A 74 -7.97 -4.21 -2.48
N ARG A 75 -7.66 -5.23 -3.29
CA ARG A 75 -8.32 -6.54 -3.25
C ARG A 75 -7.31 -7.64 -2.88
N PRO A 76 -7.78 -8.80 -2.45
CA PRO A 76 -6.89 -9.95 -2.26
C PRO A 76 -6.04 -10.22 -3.51
N GLY A 77 -4.74 -10.41 -3.32
CA GLY A 77 -3.79 -10.59 -4.41
C GLY A 77 -3.16 -9.31 -4.92
N ASP A 78 -3.70 -8.15 -4.60
CA ASP A 78 -3.08 -6.86 -4.92
C ASP A 78 -1.90 -6.59 -3.98
N VAL A 79 -0.93 -5.85 -4.48
CA VAL A 79 0.24 -5.45 -3.70
C VAL A 79 0.19 -3.95 -3.47
N LEU A 80 0.24 -3.55 -2.20
CA LEU A 80 0.38 -2.15 -1.83
C LEU A 80 1.83 -1.90 -1.44
N LEU A 81 2.42 -0.85 -1.99
CA LEU A 81 3.73 -0.37 -1.58
C LEU A 81 3.51 0.93 -0.81
N ALA A 82 3.73 0.90 0.49
CA ALA A 82 3.49 2.04 1.37
C ALA A 82 4.81 2.73 1.69
N GLU A 83 5.00 3.93 1.11
CA GLU A 83 6.22 4.72 1.28
C GLU A 83 5.91 6.16 1.68
N ASP A 84 4.67 6.48 2.03
CA ASP A 84 4.24 7.81 2.44
C ASP A 84 4.53 8.02 3.93
N HIS A 85 5.68 8.58 4.24
CA HIS A 85 6.22 8.62 5.60
C HIS A 85 6.08 9.97 6.31
N VAL A 86 5.57 11.00 5.64
CA VAL A 86 5.36 12.33 6.23
C VAL A 86 3.94 12.83 5.99
N GLY A 87 3.56 13.83 6.77
CA GLY A 87 2.28 14.50 6.66
C GLY A 87 1.13 13.68 7.24
N LYS A 88 -0.05 13.95 6.73
CA LYS A 88 -1.29 13.34 7.22
C LYS A 88 -1.39 11.86 6.87
N GLY A 89 -0.72 11.43 5.80
CA GLY A 89 -0.75 10.07 5.34
C GLY A 89 -2.01 9.74 4.54
N HIS A 90 -2.49 8.54 4.72
CA HIS A 90 -3.66 7.98 4.05
C HIS A 90 -4.63 7.42 5.08
N LYS A 91 -5.84 7.08 4.64
CA LYS A 91 -6.82 6.36 5.47
C LYS A 91 -7.42 5.21 4.67
N TRP A 92 -7.98 4.24 5.37
CA TRP A 92 -8.64 3.10 4.72
C TRP A 92 -9.85 2.62 5.51
N ARG A 93 -10.73 1.89 4.81
CA ARG A 93 -11.87 1.18 5.41
C ARG A 93 -12.10 -0.13 4.68
N LEU A 94 -12.51 -1.16 5.41
CA LEU A 94 -12.95 -2.43 4.82
C LEU A 94 -14.36 -2.26 4.26
N ILE A 95 -14.55 -2.65 3.01
CA ILE A 95 -15.83 -2.44 2.29
C ILE A 95 -16.56 -3.75 2.00
N ASP A 96 -15.98 -4.90 2.36
CA ASP A 96 -16.68 -6.19 2.29
C ASP A 96 -16.87 -6.78 3.70
N ASP A 97 -17.37 -8.01 3.76
CA ASP A 97 -17.69 -8.69 5.04
C ASP A 97 -16.54 -9.58 5.53
N GLN A 98 -15.34 -9.44 4.95
CA GLN A 98 -14.19 -10.26 5.30
C GLN A 98 -13.23 -9.51 6.22
N PRO A 99 -12.50 -10.22 7.11
CA PRO A 99 -11.40 -9.58 7.82
C PRO A 99 -10.27 -9.22 6.86
N TRP A 100 -9.50 -8.20 7.22
CA TRP A 100 -8.30 -7.87 6.46
C TRP A 100 -7.12 -8.66 7.01
N ARG A 101 -6.72 -9.69 6.27
CA ARG A 101 -5.52 -10.48 6.54
C ARG A 101 -4.44 -10.04 5.55
N ARG A 102 -3.26 -9.74 6.06
CA ARG A 102 -2.16 -9.25 5.21
C ARG A 102 -0.81 -9.57 5.78
N ALA A 103 0.17 -9.59 4.89
CA ALA A 103 1.58 -9.67 5.23
C ALA A 103 2.22 -8.29 4.98
N TYR A 104 3.01 -7.84 5.93
CA TYR A 104 3.88 -6.69 5.78
C TYR A 104 5.30 -7.18 5.51
N VAL A 105 5.92 -6.65 4.46
CA VAL A 105 7.29 -6.98 4.08
C VAL A 105 8.09 -5.68 4.06
N VAL A 106 8.91 -5.48 5.09
CA VAL A 106 9.62 -4.22 5.29
C VAL A 106 10.85 -4.18 4.38
N LEU A 107 10.98 -3.13 3.59
CA LEU A 107 12.10 -2.95 2.68
C LEU A 107 13.36 -2.59 3.47
N LYS A 108 14.50 -3.13 3.01
CA LYS A 108 15.80 -2.67 3.50
C LYS A 108 15.97 -1.19 3.12
N PRO A 109 16.51 -0.33 4.01
CA PRO A 109 16.74 1.07 3.68
C PRO A 109 17.55 1.23 2.39
N GLY A 110 17.04 2.04 1.47
CA GLY A 110 17.65 2.27 0.15
C GLY A 110 17.39 1.18 -0.88
N ALA A 111 16.62 0.15 -0.55
CA ALA A 111 16.30 -0.92 -1.50
C ALA A 111 15.41 -0.41 -2.64
N LYS A 112 15.61 -1.01 -3.82
CA LYS A 112 14.77 -0.78 -4.98
C LYS A 112 13.41 -1.46 -4.75
N ASP A 113 12.32 -0.78 -5.06
CA ASP A 113 10.97 -1.24 -4.68
C ASP A 113 10.27 -2.12 -5.71
N SER A 114 10.84 -2.33 -6.88
CA SER A 114 10.28 -3.17 -7.96
C SER A 114 8.91 -2.71 -8.48
N PHE A 115 8.47 -1.51 -8.14
CA PHE A 115 7.21 -0.96 -8.63
C PHE A 115 7.39 -0.36 -10.03
N VAL A 116 6.43 -0.65 -10.92
CA VAL A 116 6.39 -0.08 -12.27
C VAL A 116 5.05 0.63 -12.44
N ALA A 117 5.10 1.95 -12.54
CA ALA A 117 3.89 2.75 -12.73
C ALA A 117 3.25 2.46 -14.11
N ASN A 118 1.93 2.49 -14.15
CA ASN A 118 1.22 2.41 -15.42
C ASN A 118 1.57 3.62 -16.28
N PRO A 119 1.64 3.47 -17.62
CA PRO A 119 1.86 4.62 -18.49
C PRO A 119 0.73 5.64 -18.30
N THR A 120 1.10 6.92 -18.27
CA THR A 120 0.11 8.00 -18.30
C THR A 120 -0.30 8.25 -19.76
N SER A 121 -1.60 8.33 -19.97
CA SER A 121 -2.11 8.64 -21.31
C SER A 121 -2.22 10.14 -21.54
#